data_be57660b2e8c6ecec2f43385e44faf4b
#
_entry.id   be57660b2e8c6ecec2f43385e44faf4b
#
_cell.length_a   1.000
_cell.length_b   1.000
_cell.length_c   1.000
_cell.angle_alpha   90.00
_cell.angle_beta   90.00
_cell.angle_gamma   90.00
#
_symmetry.space_group_name_H-M   'P 1'
#
loop_
_entity.id
_entity.type
_entity.pdbx_description
1 polymer ?
#
loop_
_entity_poly.entity_id
_entity_poly.type
_entity_poly.pdbx_seq_one_letter_code
_entity_poly.pdbx_strand_id
1 'polypeptide(L)'
;MQRNTNLDPSSRSRISLDVPALDADLFRSQAVHDILYFLSRYHTDEFSISELTDAVEYSQPSVSKAVDILVANDLVIEKREGNTRNVRINSGRLSRPDDPVLEVPQSEFQPPVRAAVEELCNDLEGVLGVVLFGSVARGEADRRSDIDLWVLVEEDRMANQRTANRVRQDLEEREFDTGRYAYEIDVEALPAVPNYVDELQEILNDGIVLYETEKFDTVQQMVFHGDLDE
;
A
#
# COMPACT_ATOMS: atom_id res chain seq x y z
N MET A 1 -5.95 23.54 13.37
CA MET A 1 -4.72 22.74 13.47
C MET A 1 -3.97 22.94 12.17
N GLN A 2 -2.90 23.73 12.16
CA GLN A 2 -2.13 23.97 10.92
C GLN A 2 -1.40 22.66 10.58
N ARG A 3 -1.88 21.93 9.60
CA ARG A 3 -1.14 20.79 9.02
C ARG A 3 0.05 21.36 8.24
N ASN A 4 1.24 20.96 8.66
CA ASN A 4 2.50 21.44 8.12
C ASN A 4 2.64 20.94 6.67
N THR A 5 2.50 21.82 5.69
CA THR A 5 2.61 21.53 4.24
C THR A 5 4.06 21.39 3.77
N ASN A 6 4.98 20.98 4.63
CA ASN A 6 6.33 20.66 4.20
C ASN A 6 6.34 19.25 3.56
N LEU A 7 5.90 19.23 2.31
CA LEU A 7 5.88 18.02 1.47
C LEU A 7 7.32 17.68 1.12
N ASP A 8 7.78 16.51 1.57
CA ASP A 8 9.05 15.96 1.13
C ASP A 8 8.99 15.67 -0.38
N PRO A 9 9.77 16.40 -1.22
CA PRO A 9 9.73 16.19 -2.67
C PRO A 9 10.36 14.86 -3.12
N SER A 10 10.95 14.09 -2.21
CA SER A 10 11.64 12.83 -2.54
C SER A 10 10.69 11.64 -2.69
N SER A 11 9.50 11.66 -2.08
CA SER A 11 8.53 10.57 -2.19
C SER A 11 7.68 10.72 -3.45
N ARG A 12 7.92 9.87 -4.44
CA ARG A 12 7.19 9.85 -5.72
C ARG A 12 5.99 8.91 -5.63
N SER A 13 4.81 9.42 -5.97
CA SER A 13 3.63 8.60 -6.22
C SER A 13 3.51 8.32 -7.72
N ARG A 14 3.20 7.09 -8.09
CA ARG A 14 2.82 6.69 -9.45
C ARG A 14 1.32 6.44 -9.47
N ILE A 15 0.66 6.82 -10.53
CA ILE A 15 -0.77 6.66 -10.71
C ILE A 15 -1.02 5.95 -12.03
N SER A 16 -1.74 4.83 -11.98
CA SER A 16 -2.14 4.08 -13.17
C SER A 16 -3.33 4.75 -13.84
N LEU A 17 -3.25 4.94 -15.15
CA LEU A 17 -4.29 5.55 -15.99
C LEU A 17 -4.68 4.62 -17.12
N ASP A 18 -5.97 4.47 -17.35
CA ASP A 18 -6.47 3.80 -18.56
C ASP A 18 -6.32 4.72 -19.78
N VAL A 19 -5.93 4.17 -20.91
CA VAL A 19 -5.81 4.90 -22.18
C VAL A 19 -6.72 4.25 -23.22
N PRO A 20 -7.63 5.01 -23.83
CA PRO A 20 -7.85 6.45 -23.67
C PRO A 20 -8.50 6.82 -22.33
N ALA A 21 -8.15 8.02 -21.79
CA ALA A 21 -8.79 8.57 -20.61
C ALA A 21 -10.30 8.74 -20.85
N LEU A 22 -11.12 8.40 -19.85
CA LEU A 22 -12.58 8.52 -19.94
C LEU A 22 -13.04 9.99 -20.03
N ASP A 23 -12.31 10.88 -19.37
CA ASP A 23 -12.46 12.34 -19.53
C ASP A 23 -11.09 12.95 -19.85
N ALA A 24 -10.97 13.49 -21.07
CA ALA A 24 -9.72 14.09 -21.58
C ALA A 24 -9.35 15.42 -20.90
N ASP A 25 -10.25 16.05 -20.15
CA ASP A 25 -9.98 17.27 -19.39
C ASP A 25 -9.03 17.00 -18.20
N LEU A 26 -8.77 15.71 -17.88
CA LEU A 26 -7.78 15.26 -16.90
C LEU A 26 -6.41 15.95 -17.07
N PHE A 27 -5.98 16.17 -18.30
CA PHE A 27 -4.66 16.75 -18.60
C PHE A 27 -4.67 18.27 -18.83
N ARG A 28 -5.82 18.93 -18.65
CA ARG A 28 -5.98 20.34 -19.00
C ARG A 28 -6.08 21.28 -17.81
N SER A 29 -6.32 20.77 -16.61
CA SER A 29 -6.64 21.58 -15.45
C SER A 29 -5.56 21.47 -14.38
N GLN A 30 -4.97 22.61 -13.96
CA GLN A 30 -4.04 22.63 -12.83
C GLN A 30 -4.74 22.19 -11.53
N ALA A 31 -6.02 22.55 -11.32
CA ALA A 31 -6.76 22.13 -10.15
C ALA A 31 -6.91 20.59 -10.05
N VAL A 32 -7.06 19.89 -11.18
CA VAL A 32 -7.07 18.42 -11.23
C VAL A 32 -5.76 17.85 -10.74
N HIS A 33 -4.65 18.38 -11.26
CA HIS A 33 -3.31 17.97 -10.84
C HIS A 33 -3.07 18.19 -9.34
N ASP A 34 -3.39 19.38 -8.83
CA ASP A 34 -3.08 19.75 -7.45
C ASP A 34 -3.95 18.97 -6.44
N ILE A 35 -5.23 18.71 -6.78
CA ILE A 35 -6.11 17.86 -5.97
C ILE A 35 -5.62 16.41 -5.99
N LEU A 36 -5.26 15.88 -7.16
CA LEU A 36 -4.74 14.53 -7.28
C LEU A 36 -3.44 14.38 -6.49
N TYR A 37 -2.54 15.36 -6.60
CA TYR A 37 -1.31 15.40 -5.80
C TYR A 37 -1.60 15.44 -4.30
N PHE A 38 -2.51 16.33 -3.85
CA PHE A 38 -2.91 16.42 -2.44
C PHE A 38 -3.46 15.08 -1.94
N LEU A 39 -4.44 14.50 -2.62
CA LEU A 39 -5.05 13.22 -2.24
C LEU A 39 -4.05 12.07 -2.28
N SER A 40 -3.08 12.09 -3.19
CA SER A 40 -2.02 11.09 -3.21
C SER A 40 -1.10 11.15 -2.00
N ARG A 41 -0.96 12.30 -1.35
CA ARG A 41 -0.18 12.48 -0.11
C ARG A 41 -0.96 12.06 1.14
N TYR A 42 -2.27 12.23 1.13
CA TYR A 42 -3.19 11.88 2.21
C TYR A 42 -4.09 10.72 1.79
N HIS A 43 -3.47 9.66 1.27
CA HIS A 43 -4.16 8.58 0.56
C HIS A 43 -5.05 7.70 1.44
N THR A 44 -4.89 7.74 2.76
CA THR A 44 -5.74 7.05 3.74
C THR A 44 -6.91 7.89 4.22
N ASP A 45 -6.92 9.20 3.93
CA ASP A 45 -7.90 10.13 4.45
C ASP A 45 -9.02 10.40 3.43
N GLU A 46 -10.22 10.66 3.94
CA GLU A 46 -11.34 11.20 3.16
C GLU A 46 -11.47 12.71 3.42
N PHE A 47 -11.79 13.46 2.39
CA PHE A 47 -11.96 14.91 2.45
C PHE A 47 -13.28 15.33 1.82
N SER A 48 -14.01 16.25 2.46
CA SER A 48 -15.13 16.94 1.84
C SER A 48 -14.63 17.93 0.78
N ILE A 49 -15.52 18.34 -0.13
CA ILE A 49 -15.22 19.39 -1.14
C ILE A 49 -14.80 20.70 -0.45
N SER A 50 -15.35 21.02 0.71
CA SER A 50 -14.97 22.23 1.47
C SER A 50 -13.53 22.15 1.98
N GLU A 51 -13.16 21.02 2.61
CA GLU A 51 -11.79 20.79 3.10
C GLU A 51 -10.76 20.80 1.97
N LEU A 52 -11.09 20.23 0.81
CA LEU A 52 -10.23 20.31 -0.38
C LEU A 52 -10.10 21.75 -0.87
N THR A 53 -11.20 22.53 -0.89
CA THR A 53 -11.18 23.94 -1.29
C THR A 53 -10.20 24.75 -0.42
N ASP A 54 -10.24 24.50 0.90
CA ASP A 54 -9.34 25.17 1.84
C ASP A 54 -7.89 24.69 1.71
N ALA A 55 -7.68 23.44 1.30
CA ALA A 55 -6.36 22.85 1.20
C ALA A 55 -5.59 23.23 -0.09
N VAL A 56 -6.31 23.39 -1.21
CA VAL A 56 -5.69 23.61 -2.54
C VAL A 56 -5.87 25.04 -3.07
N GLU A 57 -6.49 25.94 -2.31
CA GLU A 57 -6.66 27.37 -2.60
C GLU A 57 -7.38 27.68 -3.94
N TYR A 58 -8.28 26.80 -4.37
CA TYR A 58 -9.15 27.02 -5.53
C TYR A 58 -10.59 27.36 -5.10
N SER A 59 -11.39 27.93 -6.00
CA SER A 59 -12.81 28.13 -5.73
C SER A 59 -13.56 26.80 -5.66
N GLN A 60 -14.59 26.73 -4.81
CA GLN A 60 -15.40 25.52 -4.64
C GLN A 60 -15.96 24.96 -5.97
N PRO A 61 -16.45 25.78 -6.94
CA PRO A 61 -16.85 25.28 -8.24
C PRO A 61 -15.69 24.64 -9.05
N SER A 62 -14.47 25.19 -8.93
CA SER A 62 -13.29 24.63 -9.59
C SER A 62 -12.90 23.29 -8.99
N VAL A 63 -12.92 23.19 -7.65
CA VAL A 63 -12.65 21.93 -6.93
C VAL A 63 -13.70 20.87 -7.28
N SER A 64 -14.99 21.24 -7.27
CA SER A 64 -16.07 20.31 -7.63
C SER A 64 -15.91 19.75 -9.04
N LYS A 65 -15.62 20.63 -10.02
CA LYS A 65 -15.39 20.21 -11.41
C LYS A 65 -14.14 19.31 -11.53
N ALA A 66 -13.06 19.64 -10.85
CA ALA A 66 -11.85 18.83 -10.86
C ALA A 66 -12.08 17.44 -10.25
N VAL A 67 -12.82 17.37 -9.15
CA VAL A 67 -13.22 16.09 -8.54
C VAL A 67 -14.11 15.28 -9.50
N ASP A 68 -15.07 15.91 -10.20
CA ASP A 68 -15.90 15.19 -11.20
C ASP A 68 -15.04 14.53 -12.30
N ILE A 69 -14.00 15.24 -12.77
CA ILE A 69 -13.04 14.71 -13.76
C ILE A 69 -12.25 13.53 -13.18
N LEU A 70 -11.77 13.65 -11.93
CA LEU A 70 -11.00 12.59 -11.27
C LEU A 70 -11.85 11.34 -11.01
N VAL A 71 -13.11 11.51 -10.59
CA VAL A 71 -14.07 10.41 -10.41
C VAL A 71 -14.38 9.75 -11.74
N ALA A 72 -14.61 10.53 -12.82
CA ALA A 72 -14.88 10.00 -14.16
C ALA A 72 -13.72 9.13 -14.70
N ASN A 73 -12.49 9.39 -14.28
CA ASN A 73 -11.30 8.61 -14.65
C ASN A 73 -10.92 7.55 -13.62
N ASP A 74 -11.79 7.25 -12.64
CA ASP A 74 -11.57 6.25 -11.60
C ASP A 74 -10.29 6.48 -10.74
N LEU A 75 -9.85 7.73 -10.65
CA LEU A 75 -8.69 8.13 -9.85
C LEU A 75 -9.06 8.51 -8.43
N VAL A 76 -10.32 8.86 -8.21
CA VAL A 76 -10.90 9.28 -6.94
C VAL A 76 -12.22 8.56 -6.72
N ILE A 77 -12.44 8.08 -5.50
CA ILE A 77 -13.69 7.48 -5.07
C ILE A 77 -14.50 8.54 -4.33
N GLU A 78 -15.76 8.73 -4.75
CA GLU A 78 -16.72 9.62 -4.09
C GLU A 78 -17.68 8.82 -3.23
N LYS A 79 -17.91 9.30 -1.99
CA LYS A 79 -18.96 8.83 -1.10
C LYS A 79 -19.84 10.02 -0.70
N ARG A 80 -21.16 9.86 -0.75
CA ARG A 80 -22.12 10.87 -0.33
C ARG A 80 -22.74 10.52 0.99
N GLU A 81 -22.63 11.43 1.94
CA GLU A 81 -23.29 11.34 3.25
C GLU A 81 -24.21 12.56 3.44
N GLY A 82 -25.51 12.36 3.22
CA GLY A 82 -26.46 13.47 3.19
C GLY A 82 -26.14 14.45 2.05
N ASN A 83 -25.84 15.70 2.39
CA ASN A 83 -25.46 16.74 1.44
C ASN A 83 -23.93 16.89 1.27
N THR A 84 -23.14 16.12 2.00
CA THR A 84 -21.68 16.18 1.95
C THR A 84 -21.14 15.18 0.92
N ARG A 85 -20.28 15.67 0.03
CA ARG A 85 -19.47 14.85 -0.88
C ARG A 85 -18.11 14.64 -0.25
N ASN A 86 -17.82 13.42 0.17
CA ASN A 86 -16.51 13.01 0.63
C ASN A 86 -15.77 12.28 -0.49
N VAL A 87 -14.50 12.56 -0.63
CA VAL A 87 -13.67 12.01 -1.68
C VAL A 87 -12.34 11.53 -1.11
N ARG A 88 -11.85 10.43 -1.64
CA ARG A 88 -10.52 9.89 -1.35
C ARG A 88 -9.87 9.40 -2.64
N ILE A 89 -8.56 9.27 -2.63
CA ILE A 89 -7.87 8.67 -3.76
C ILE A 89 -8.30 7.21 -3.95
N ASN A 90 -8.34 6.76 -5.19
CA ASN A 90 -8.47 5.34 -5.46
C ASN A 90 -7.12 4.67 -5.25
N SER A 91 -6.93 4.01 -4.10
CA SER A 91 -5.68 3.36 -3.72
C SER A 91 -5.28 2.25 -4.68
N GLY A 92 -6.24 1.58 -5.35
CA GLY A 92 -5.96 0.60 -6.39
C GLY A 92 -5.28 1.18 -7.65
N ARG A 93 -5.25 2.52 -7.80
CA ARG A 93 -4.55 3.23 -8.89
C ARG A 93 -3.24 3.87 -8.44
N LEU A 94 -2.96 3.86 -7.14
CA LEU A 94 -1.80 4.53 -6.53
C LEU A 94 -0.71 3.50 -6.21
N SER A 95 0.52 3.80 -6.59
CA SER A 95 1.71 3.04 -6.20
C SER A 95 2.81 3.97 -5.69
N ARG A 96 3.52 3.54 -4.67
CA ARG A 96 4.61 4.28 -4.02
C ARG A 96 5.88 3.43 -3.95
N PRO A 97 6.59 3.27 -5.07
CA PRO A 97 7.73 2.38 -5.16
C PRO A 97 8.88 2.75 -4.20
N ASP A 98 8.94 4.00 -3.75
CA ASP A 98 9.97 4.47 -2.82
C ASP A 98 9.61 4.19 -1.34
N ASP A 99 8.34 3.91 -1.02
CA ASP A 99 7.85 3.57 0.31
C ASP A 99 6.54 2.76 0.23
N PRO A 100 6.63 1.45 -0.01
CA PRO A 100 5.46 0.59 -0.18
C PRO A 100 4.57 0.49 1.07
N VAL A 101 5.12 0.72 2.27
CA VAL A 101 4.32 0.73 3.50
C VAL A 101 3.20 1.77 3.46
N LEU A 102 3.39 2.84 2.69
CA LEU A 102 2.35 3.85 2.48
C LEU A 102 1.18 3.36 1.60
N GLU A 103 1.27 2.18 1.00
CA GLU A 103 0.16 1.53 0.28
C GLU A 103 -0.80 0.82 1.25
N VAL A 104 -0.39 0.57 2.50
CA VAL A 104 -1.26 0.01 3.53
C VAL A 104 -2.46 0.92 3.74
N PRO A 105 -3.71 0.43 3.48
CA PRO A 105 -4.89 1.30 3.38
C PRO A 105 -5.27 2.00 4.69
N GLN A 106 -5.02 1.36 5.82
CA GLN A 106 -5.35 1.86 7.15
C GLN A 106 -4.09 2.40 7.82
N SER A 107 -4.03 3.71 8.05
CA SER A 107 -2.83 4.40 8.52
C SER A 107 -2.33 3.94 9.89
N GLU A 108 -3.21 3.43 10.73
CA GLU A 108 -2.85 2.86 12.05
C GLU A 108 -1.96 1.63 11.94
N PHE A 109 -2.03 0.87 10.83
CA PHE A 109 -1.20 -0.30 10.59
C PHE A 109 0.16 0.03 9.95
N GLN A 110 0.34 1.25 9.40
CA GLN A 110 1.61 1.61 8.74
C GLN A 110 2.82 1.58 9.67
N PRO A 111 2.78 2.15 10.90
CA PRO A 111 3.93 2.07 11.82
C PRO A 111 4.29 0.65 12.24
N PRO A 112 3.34 -0.23 12.66
CA PRO A 112 3.68 -1.60 13.02
C PRO A 112 4.14 -2.46 11.84
N VAL A 113 3.58 -2.26 10.63
CA VAL A 113 4.05 -2.93 9.41
C VAL A 113 5.47 -2.50 9.06
N ARG A 114 5.78 -1.19 9.13
CA ARG A 114 7.14 -0.68 8.88
C ARG A 114 8.16 -1.29 9.83
N ALA A 115 7.85 -1.31 11.12
CA ALA A 115 8.72 -1.92 12.12
C ALA A 115 8.99 -3.41 11.83
N ALA A 116 7.96 -4.14 11.43
CA ALA A 116 8.10 -5.55 11.07
C ALA A 116 9.00 -5.75 9.86
N VAL A 117 8.82 -4.98 8.79
CA VAL A 117 9.67 -5.06 7.59
C VAL A 117 11.13 -4.75 7.92
N GLU A 118 11.37 -3.69 8.69
CA GLU A 118 12.72 -3.28 9.09
C GLU A 118 13.42 -4.38 9.91
N GLU A 119 12.74 -4.97 10.89
CA GLU A 119 13.32 -6.03 11.72
C GLU A 119 13.51 -7.34 10.95
N LEU A 120 12.55 -7.73 10.11
CA LEU A 120 12.69 -8.92 9.27
C LEU A 120 13.86 -8.80 8.30
N CYS A 121 13.99 -7.65 7.62
CA CYS A 121 15.11 -7.42 6.70
C CYS A 121 16.47 -7.34 7.40
N ASN A 122 16.52 -6.92 8.68
CA ASN A 122 17.75 -6.80 9.44
C ASN A 122 18.19 -8.13 10.08
N ASP A 123 17.24 -8.95 10.55
CA ASP A 123 17.51 -10.10 11.40
C ASP A 123 17.50 -11.44 10.66
N LEU A 124 16.74 -11.54 9.54
CA LEU A 124 16.72 -12.73 8.70
C LEU A 124 17.85 -12.71 7.67
N GLU A 125 18.36 -13.89 7.36
CA GLU A 125 19.42 -14.05 6.35
C GLU A 125 18.81 -14.28 4.96
N GLY A 126 19.31 -13.55 3.97
CA GLY A 126 18.97 -13.77 2.56
C GLY A 126 17.52 -13.44 2.20
N VAL A 127 16.92 -12.42 2.81
CA VAL A 127 15.56 -11.97 2.48
C VAL A 127 15.50 -11.52 1.01
N LEU A 128 14.60 -12.11 0.26
CA LEU A 128 14.36 -11.80 -1.14
C LEU A 128 13.13 -10.91 -1.32
N GLY A 129 12.09 -11.13 -0.54
CA GLY A 129 10.87 -10.35 -0.58
C GLY A 129 10.06 -10.46 0.71
N VAL A 130 9.28 -9.41 1.01
CA VAL A 130 8.30 -9.36 2.12
C VAL A 130 6.98 -8.87 1.56
N VAL A 131 5.93 -9.63 1.78
CA VAL A 131 4.57 -9.32 1.30
C VAL A 131 3.62 -9.24 2.50
N LEU A 132 2.89 -8.15 2.62
CA LEU A 132 1.73 -8.02 3.49
C LEU A 132 0.52 -8.58 2.78
N PHE A 133 -0.25 -9.45 3.42
CA PHE A 133 -1.47 -10.00 2.85
C PHE A 133 -2.61 -9.97 3.86
N GLY A 134 -3.72 -10.66 3.59
CA GLY A 134 -4.83 -10.75 4.52
C GLY A 134 -5.64 -9.45 4.69
N SER A 135 -6.28 -9.30 5.84
CA SER A 135 -7.25 -8.23 6.11
C SER A 135 -6.62 -6.84 6.15
N VAL A 136 -5.38 -6.72 6.62
CA VAL A 136 -4.65 -5.44 6.68
C VAL A 136 -4.31 -4.96 5.27
N ALA A 137 -3.85 -5.85 4.39
CA ALA A 137 -3.55 -5.50 3.00
C ALA A 137 -4.81 -5.03 2.24
N ARG A 138 -5.97 -5.66 2.49
CA ARG A 138 -7.24 -5.28 1.88
C ARG A 138 -7.93 -4.07 2.52
N GLY A 139 -7.40 -3.56 3.65
CA GLY A 139 -8.04 -2.46 4.39
C GLY A 139 -9.33 -2.84 5.12
N GLU A 140 -9.51 -4.12 5.43
CA GLU A 140 -10.68 -4.70 6.10
C GLU A 140 -10.39 -5.05 7.57
N ALA A 141 -9.18 -4.73 8.05
CA ALA A 141 -8.74 -5.08 9.38
C ALA A 141 -9.50 -4.33 10.47
N ASP A 142 -9.73 -5.00 11.58
CA ASP A 142 -10.17 -4.41 12.83
C ASP A 142 -9.05 -4.46 13.90
N ARG A 143 -9.33 -3.99 15.12
CA ARG A 143 -8.34 -3.97 16.22
C ARG A 143 -7.88 -5.35 16.70
N ARG A 144 -8.49 -6.42 16.25
CA ARG A 144 -8.17 -7.81 16.62
C ARG A 144 -7.54 -8.56 15.47
N SER A 145 -7.45 -7.93 14.30
CA SER A 145 -6.83 -8.51 13.13
C SER A 145 -5.33 -8.59 13.33
N ASP A 146 -4.75 -9.72 12.95
CA ASP A 146 -3.31 -9.92 12.89
C ASP A 146 -2.72 -9.23 11.66
N ILE A 147 -1.46 -8.89 11.73
CA ILE A 147 -0.68 -8.41 10.57
C ILE A 147 -0.03 -9.63 9.94
N ASP A 148 -0.53 -10.02 8.76
CA ASP A 148 -0.12 -11.21 8.06
C ASP A 148 1.03 -10.89 7.10
N LEU A 149 2.23 -11.45 7.34
CA LEU A 149 3.43 -11.24 6.53
C LEU A 149 3.94 -12.56 5.97
N TRP A 150 4.20 -12.58 4.68
CA TRP A 150 4.88 -13.66 4.00
C TRP A 150 6.28 -13.19 3.57
N VAL A 151 7.29 -14.00 3.89
CA VAL A 151 8.70 -13.67 3.67
C VAL A 151 9.34 -14.75 2.81
N LEU A 152 9.91 -14.37 1.69
CA LEU A 152 10.75 -15.24 0.88
C LEU A 152 12.22 -15.03 1.24
N VAL A 153 12.90 -16.12 1.56
CA VAL A 153 14.35 -16.13 1.79
C VAL A 153 15.07 -16.99 0.76
N GLU A 154 16.38 -16.78 0.60
CA GLU A 154 17.17 -17.53 -0.37
C GLU A 154 17.27 -19.01 0.01
N GLU A 155 17.60 -19.30 1.28
CA GLU A 155 17.83 -20.64 1.84
C GLU A 155 17.43 -20.70 3.32
N ASP A 156 17.66 -21.85 3.96
CA ASP A 156 17.51 -22.06 5.40
C ASP A 156 16.19 -21.61 6.03
N ARG A 157 15.07 -22.00 5.40
CA ARG A 157 13.72 -21.73 5.89
C ARG A 157 13.57 -21.91 7.40
N MET A 158 14.07 -23.03 7.94
CA MET A 158 13.88 -23.35 9.36
C MET A 158 14.64 -22.40 10.32
N ALA A 159 15.83 -21.96 9.95
CA ALA A 159 16.59 -21.00 10.74
C ALA A 159 15.92 -19.64 10.70
N ASN A 160 15.54 -19.19 9.50
CA ASN A 160 14.84 -17.94 9.28
C ASN A 160 13.46 -17.91 9.97
N GLN A 161 12.67 -19.00 9.94
CA GLN A 161 11.38 -19.08 10.66
C GLN A 161 11.55 -18.95 12.18
N ARG A 162 12.64 -19.52 12.76
CA ARG A 162 12.91 -19.35 14.20
C ARG A 162 13.26 -17.90 14.53
N THR A 163 14.00 -17.22 13.65
CA THR A 163 14.32 -15.81 13.80
C THR A 163 13.06 -14.96 13.64
N ALA A 164 12.25 -15.21 12.64
CA ALA A 164 10.96 -14.53 12.42
C ALA A 164 10.02 -14.66 13.63
N ASN A 165 9.99 -15.85 14.28
CA ASN A 165 9.21 -16.04 15.50
C ASN A 165 9.74 -15.21 16.70
N ARG A 166 11.04 -14.92 16.77
CA ARG A 166 11.58 -13.99 17.79
C ARG A 166 11.20 -12.56 17.47
N VAL A 167 11.39 -12.13 16.21
CA VAL A 167 10.98 -10.81 15.73
C VAL A 167 9.49 -10.59 16.02
N ARG A 168 8.64 -11.58 15.73
CA ARG A 168 7.21 -11.53 16.04
C ARG A 168 6.94 -11.27 17.52
N GLN A 169 7.60 -12.02 18.42
CA GLN A 169 7.43 -11.85 19.89
C GLN A 169 7.85 -10.45 20.34
N ASP A 170 8.98 -9.94 19.85
CA ASP A 170 9.47 -8.61 20.19
C ASP A 170 8.53 -7.50 19.68
N LEU A 171 7.95 -7.67 18.48
CA LEU A 171 6.97 -6.76 17.92
C LEU A 171 5.62 -6.76 18.66
N GLU A 172 5.13 -7.93 19.10
CA GLU A 172 3.89 -8.07 19.87
C GLU A 172 4.01 -7.42 21.28
N GLU A 173 5.22 -7.34 21.82
CA GLU A 173 5.49 -6.63 23.10
C GLU A 173 5.62 -5.11 22.91
N ARG A 174 5.87 -4.64 21.68
CA ARG A 174 6.04 -3.22 21.37
C ARG A 174 4.71 -2.49 21.42
N GLU A 175 4.72 -1.29 22.01
CA GLU A 175 3.58 -0.39 22.04
C GLU A 175 3.75 0.71 20.99
N PHE A 176 2.78 0.83 20.10
CA PHE A 176 2.67 1.91 19.13
C PHE A 176 1.62 2.93 19.61
N ASP A 177 1.58 4.12 19.03
CA ASP A 177 0.62 5.18 19.39
C ASP A 177 -0.84 4.71 19.34
N THR A 178 -1.13 3.72 18.50
CA THR A 178 -2.46 3.13 18.27
C THR A 178 -2.70 1.85 19.08
N GLY A 179 -1.69 1.35 19.84
CA GLY A 179 -1.76 0.15 20.69
C GLY A 179 -0.77 -0.92 20.30
N ARG A 180 -1.08 -2.16 20.68
CA ARG A 180 -0.30 -3.35 20.34
C ARG A 180 -0.98 -4.14 19.25
N TYR A 181 -0.17 -4.84 18.45
CA TYR A 181 -0.63 -5.63 17.32
C TYR A 181 -0.14 -7.07 17.44
N ALA A 182 -0.94 -8.00 16.95
CA ALA A 182 -0.54 -9.39 16.76
C ALA A 182 0.00 -9.55 15.32
N TYR A 183 0.88 -10.54 15.13
CA TYR A 183 1.50 -10.79 13.85
C TYR A 183 1.48 -12.27 13.52
N GLU A 184 1.22 -12.59 12.25
CA GLU A 184 1.49 -13.90 11.67
C GLU A 184 2.61 -13.72 10.62
N ILE A 185 3.71 -14.48 10.77
CA ILE A 185 4.88 -14.34 9.90
C ILE A 185 5.28 -15.71 9.39
N ASP A 186 5.02 -15.93 8.12
CA ASP A 186 5.38 -17.16 7.42
C ASP A 186 6.62 -16.95 6.56
N VAL A 187 7.61 -17.82 6.75
CA VAL A 187 8.85 -17.80 5.98
C VAL A 187 8.91 -18.98 5.05
N GLU A 188 9.20 -18.73 3.78
CA GLU A 188 9.44 -19.76 2.78
C GLU A 188 10.79 -19.55 2.10
N ALA A 189 11.40 -20.62 1.62
CA ALA A 189 12.69 -20.55 0.92
C ALA A 189 12.50 -20.71 -0.58
N LEU A 190 13.33 -20.02 -1.36
CA LEU A 190 13.27 -20.00 -2.81
C LEU A 190 13.16 -21.39 -3.46
N PRO A 191 13.91 -22.44 -3.02
CA PRO A 191 13.77 -23.77 -3.60
C PRO A 191 12.41 -24.44 -3.43
N ALA A 192 11.58 -23.97 -2.50
CA ALA A 192 10.25 -24.51 -2.24
C ALA A 192 9.15 -23.86 -3.09
N VAL A 193 9.39 -22.68 -3.66
CA VAL A 193 8.43 -21.91 -4.46
C VAL A 193 7.68 -22.74 -5.50
N PRO A 194 8.32 -23.65 -6.27
CA PRO A 194 7.61 -24.44 -7.26
C PRO A 194 6.49 -25.33 -6.69
N ASN A 195 6.50 -25.61 -5.37
CA ASN A 195 5.48 -26.43 -4.71
C ASN A 195 4.30 -25.61 -4.18
N TYR A 196 4.42 -24.27 -4.18
CA TYR A 196 3.46 -23.32 -3.57
C TYR A 196 2.99 -22.24 -4.56
N VAL A 197 3.08 -22.49 -5.86
CA VAL A 197 2.78 -21.48 -6.89
C VAL A 197 1.35 -20.94 -6.75
N ASP A 198 0.37 -21.82 -6.56
CA ASP A 198 -1.04 -21.44 -6.45
C ASP A 198 -1.29 -20.55 -5.21
N GLU A 199 -0.74 -20.95 -4.04
CA GLU A 199 -0.84 -20.20 -2.80
C GLU A 199 -0.12 -18.85 -2.88
N LEU A 200 1.07 -18.84 -3.47
CA LEU A 200 1.83 -17.63 -3.69
C LEU A 200 1.13 -16.67 -4.66
N GLN A 201 0.45 -17.21 -5.67
CA GLN A 201 -0.36 -16.42 -6.58
C GLN A 201 -1.53 -15.73 -5.86
N GLU A 202 -2.20 -16.43 -4.92
CA GLU A 202 -3.26 -15.83 -4.10
C GLU A 202 -2.70 -14.72 -3.20
N ILE A 203 -1.56 -14.96 -2.53
CA ILE A 203 -0.90 -13.96 -1.67
C ILE A 203 -0.50 -12.73 -2.48
N LEU A 204 0.09 -12.90 -3.66
CA LEU A 204 0.57 -11.79 -4.49
C LEU A 204 -0.55 -11.02 -5.19
N ASN A 205 -1.71 -11.65 -5.46
CA ASN A 205 -2.84 -10.97 -6.10
C ASN A 205 -3.47 -9.88 -5.23
N ASP A 206 -3.62 -10.17 -3.93
CA ASP A 206 -4.28 -9.28 -2.97
C ASP A 206 -3.31 -8.62 -1.99
N GLY A 207 -2.02 -9.00 -2.05
CA GLY A 207 -0.98 -8.55 -1.16
C GLY A 207 -0.33 -7.24 -1.59
N ILE A 208 0.36 -6.62 -0.63
CA ILE A 208 1.22 -5.45 -0.84
C ILE A 208 2.67 -5.90 -0.69
N VAL A 209 3.46 -5.78 -1.75
CA VAL A 209 4.89 -6.05 -1.71
C VAL A 209 5.60 -4.91 -0.98
N LEU A 210 6.12 -5.20 0.22
CA LEU A 210 6.74 -4.21 1.10
C LEU A 210 8.25 -4.10 0.93
N TYR A 211 8.89 -5.19 0.51
CA TYR A 211 10.31 -5.28 0.18
C TYR A 211 10.50 -6.28 -0.96
N GLU A 212 11.34 -5.94 -1.92
CA GLU A 212 11.65 -6.82 -3.05
C GLU A 212 13.10 -6.67 -3.52
N THR A 213 13.64 -7.77 -4.02
CA THR A 213 14.91 -7.84 -4.75
C THR A 213 14.65 -8.21 -6.21
N GLU A 214 15.66 -8.07 -7.08
CA GLU A 214 15.56 -8.52 -8.49
C GLU A 214 15.20 -10.02 -8.59
N LYS A 215 15.66 -10.85 -7.64
CA LYS A 215 15.30 -12.28 -7.59
C LYS A 215 13.81 -12.46 -7.26
N PHE A 216 13.26 -11.63 -6.37
CA PHE A 216 11.86 -11.70 -6.01
C PHE A 216 10.97 -11.26 -7.18
N ASP A 217 11.33 -10.19 -7.89
CA ASP A 217 10.63 -9.76 -9.12
C ASP A 217 10.60 -10.89 -10.15
N THR A 218 11.70 -11.62 -10.31
CA THR A 218 11.75 -12.80 -11.19
C THR A 218 10.77 -13.89 -10.73
N VAL A 219 10.66 -14.16 -9.43
CA VAL A 219 9.69 -15.12 -8.87
C VAL A 219 8.26 -14.67 -9.14
N GLN A 220 7.95 -13.38 -8.94
CA GLN A 220 6.61 -12.85 -9.25
C GLN A 220 6.26 -13.05 -10.74
N GLN A 221 7.17 -12.73 -11.63
CA GLN A 221 6.96 -12.92 -13.06
C GLN A 221 6.71 -14.40 -13.43
N MET A 222 7.43 -15.32 -12.82
CA MET A 222 7.22 -16.77 -13.00
C MET A 222 5.85 -17.23 -12.51
N VAL A 223 5.42 -16.75 -11.33
CA VAL A 223 4.14 -17.09 -10.73
C VAL A 223 2.95 -16.60 -11.56
N PHE A 224 3.03 -15.38 -12.12
CA PHE A 224 1.93 -14.79 -12.88
C PHE A 224 1.90 -15.16 -14.37
N HIS A 225 3.02 -15.44 -14.97
CA HIS A 225 3.12 -15.67 -16.42
C HIS A 225 3.29 -17.14 -16.81
N GLY A 226 3.51 -18.03 -15.83
CA GLY A 226 3.45 -19.49 -16.07
C GLY A 226 4.48 -20.06 -17.03
N ASP A 227 5.52 -19.31 -17.42
CA ASP A 227 6.56 -19.77 -18.31
C ASP A 227 7.77 -20.30 -17.51
N LEU A 228 7.58 -21.52 -16.98
CA LEU A 228 8.69 -22.46 -16.83
C LEU A 228 8.66 -23.38 -18.06
N ASP A 229 8.77 -22.82 -19.24
CA ASP A 229 9.03 -23.61 -20.43
C ASP A 229 10.53 -23.86 -20.56
N GLU A 230 10.87 -25.15 -20.25
CA GLU A 230 12.07 -25.95 -20.56
C GLU A 230 13.41 -25.56 -19.91
#